data_e35f85c7e69541391dfd5a0a2b92fa64
#
_entry.id   e35f85c7e69541391dfd5a0a2b92fa64
#
_cell.length_a   1.000
_cell.length_b   1.000
_cell.length_c   1.000
_cell.angle_alpha   90.00
_cell.angle_beta   90.00
_cell.angle_gamma   90.00
#
_symmetry.space_group_name_H-M   'P 1'
#
loop_
_entity.id
_entity.type
_entity.pdbx_description
1 polymer ?
#
loop_
_entity_poly.entity_id
_entity_poly.type
_entity_poly.pdbx_seq_one_letter_code
_entity_poly.pdbx_strand_id
1 'polypeptide(L)'
;MTELYPSLSQCALVAAALKILLFPAYKSTDFEVHRNWLAITNTLPLWEWYYEKSSEWTLDYPPFFAYFEWIMSQVAKLVDPAMLKVYNLDYESWQTVYFQRFTVIISELVLVYALQMFIDSSHGVSKRAAQTAAISILLSPGLLIIDHIHFQYNGAMYGILIASLVLARKKSTLLWSGLLFAALLCMKHIYLYLAPAYFVFLLRAYCLSPKSLFRIQFLNCVKLAVGIAAIFGTAFGPFALKGQIPQILSRLFPFSRGLCHAYWAPNVWAMYSFLDRALIILAPRLGLTVRDEALHSVTRGLVGDTAFAVLPDITPRVCFALTLLFQAIPLLRLFAQPTWDNFIGAVTLCGYASFLFGWHVHEKAVLLVIIPFSLLALKDRRYLGAFRPLAVAGHVSLFPLLFTPAEFPIKTVYTVFWLVLFLMAFDRLAPASNRPRFFLFDRFSTLYITVSIPLIVYCSLVHGIAFGKSYEFLPLMFTSSYSAVGVVGSWVGFMVVYFTS
;
A
#
# COMPACT_ATOMS: atom_id res chain seq x y z
N MET A 1 -33.70 11.89 -18.65
CA MET A 1 -32.89 12.63 -17.68
C MET A 1 -31.46 12.15 -17.80
N THR A 2 -30.55 12.96 -18.33
CA THR A 2 -29.12 12.71 -18.28
C THR A 2 -28.73 12.75 -16.82
N GLU A 3 -28.52 11.59 -16.20
CA GLU A 3 -27.99 11.53 -14.84
C GLU A 3 -26.61 12.22 -14.85
N LEU A 4 -26.52 13.38 -14.21
CA LEU A 4 -25.29 14.13 -14.04
C LEU A 4 -24.35 13.34 -13.11
N TYR A 5 -23.46 12.57 -13.68
CA TYR A 5 -22.33 11.98 -12.93
C TYR A 5 -21.18 12.96 -12.96
N PRO A 6 -20.54 13.25 -11.81
CA PRO A 6 -19.37 14.10 -11.78
C PRO A 6 -18.23 13.45 -12.62
N SER A 7 -17.57 14.27 -13.43
CA SER A 7 -16.38 13.81 -14.17
C SER A 7 -15.22 13.56 -13.19
N LEU A 8 -14.24 12.74 -13.60
CA LEU A 8 -13.05 12.52 -12.76
C LEU A 8 -12.31 13.84 -12.49
N SER A 9 -12.25 14.74 -13.47
CA SER A 9 -11.60 16.05 -13.32
C SER A 9 -12.31 16.94 -12.30
N GLN A 10 -13.66 16.94 -12.26
CA GLN A 10 -14.42 17.66 -11.24
C GLN A 10 -14.15 17.08 -9.84
N CYS A 11 -14.12 15.74 -9.71
CA CYS A 11 -13.76 15.08 -8.45
C CYS A 11 -12.31 15.39 -8.04
N ALA A 12 -11.38 15.44 -8.99
CA ALA A 12 -9.99 15.80 -8.72
C ALA A 12 -9.84 17.23 -8.21
N LEU A 13 -10.61 18.19 -8.77
CA LEU A 13 -10.61 19.57 -8.29
C LEU A 13 -11.14 19.67 -6.86
N VAL A 14 -12.25 18.98 -6.55
CA VAL A 14 -12.83 18.95 -5.19
C VAL A 14 -11.86 18.27 -4.22
N ALA A 15 -11.23 17.15 -4.64
CA ALA A 15 -10.22 16.47 -3.84
C ALA A 15 -9.01 17.38 -3.55
N ALA A 16 -8.51 18.11 -4.56
CA ALA A 16 -7.41 19.07 -4.38
C ALA A 16 -7.78 20.18 -3.40
N ALA A 17 -8.99 20.75 -3.51
CA ALA A 17 -9.49 21.76 -2.58
C ALA A 17 -9.55 21.24 -1.14
N LEU A 18 -10.07 20.01 -0.94
CA LEU A 18 -10.09 19.36 0.39
C LEU A 18 -8.66 19.15 0.93
N LYS A 19 -7.72 18.74 0.09
CA LYS A 19 -6.32 18.50 0.47
C LYS A 19 -5.58 19.79 0.83
N ILE A 20 -5.90 20.91 0.18
CA ILE A 20 -5.37 22.23 0.55
C ILE A 20 -5.85 22.63 1.95
N LEU A 21 -7.09 22.34 2.32
CA LEU A 21 -7.59 22.60 3.69
C LEU A 21 -6.83 21.80 4.76
N LEU A 22 -6.14 20.72 4.40
CA LEU A 22 -5.33 19.90 5.30
C LEU A 22 -3.87 20.38 5.44
N PHE A 23 -3.48 21.48 4.81
CA PHE A 23 -2.10 21.99 4.92
C PHE A 23 -1.66 22.24 6.38
N PRO A 24 -2.50 22.81 7.28
CA PRO A 24 -2.13 22.98 8.69
C PRO A 24 -2.27 21.69 9.55
N ALA A 25 -2.64 20.54 8.97
CA ALA A 25 -2.81 19.32 9.74
C ALA A 25 -1.49 18.81 10.34
N TYR A 26 -1.61 17.84 11.24
CA TYR A 26 -0.49 17.14 11.89
C TYR A 26 0.63 16.79 10.90
N LYS A 27 1.87 16.97 11.34
CA LYS A 27 3.09 16.59 10.62
C LYS A 27 3.69 15.35 11.26
N SER A 28 3.79 14.29 10.49
CA SER A 28 4.42 13.06 10.92
C SER A 28 5.95 13.15 10.76
N THR A 29 6.64 12.14 11.27
CA THR A 29 8.07 11.92 11.01
C THR A 29 8.38 11.89 9.51
N ASP A 30 7.51 11.29 8.68
CA ASP A 30 7.71 11.24 7.21
C ASP A 30 7.80 12.64 6.58
N PHE A 31 7.18 13.67 7.17
CA PHE A 31 7.31 15.04 6.68
C PHE A 31 8.75 15.53 6.78
N GLU A 32 9.41 15.32 7.92
CA GLU A 32 10.83 15.67 8.10
C GLU A 32 11.76 14.77 7.27
N VAL A 33 11.44 13.49 7.16
CA VAL A 33 12.19 12.55 6.31
C VAL A 33 12.32 13.10 4.89
N HIS A 34 11.22 13.47 4.26
CA HIS A 34 11.22 14.01 2.89
C HIS A 34 11.85 15.41 2.82
N ARG A 35 11.66 16.27 3.84
CA ARG A 35 12.39 17.55 3.90
C ARG A 35 13.91 17.34 3.93
N ASN A 36 14.38 16.37 4.74
CA ASN A 36 15.81 16.04 4.82
C ASN A 36 16.34 15.46 3.50
N TRP A 37 15.56 14.61 2.81
CA TRP A 37 15.95 14.08 1.51
C TRP A 37 16.02 15.16 0.43
N LEU A 38 15.14 16.16 0.43
CA LEU A 38 15.27 17.35 -0.41
C LEU A 38 16.60 18.06 -0.13
N ALA A 39 16.97 18.21 1.14
CA ALA A 39 18.22 18.86 1.54
C ALA A 39 19.46 18.06 1.10
N ILE A 40 19.47 16.75 1.35
CA ILE A 40 20.55 15.83 0.94
C ILE A 40 20.76 15.91 -0.58
N THR A 41 19.70 15.75 -1.35
CA THR A 41 19.79 15.68 -2.81
C THR A 41 20.14 17.04 -3.46
N ASN A 42 19.82 18.15 -2.81
CA ASN A 42 20.20 19.49 -3.29
C ASN A 42 21.65 19.85 -2.95
N THR A 43 22.07 19.58 -1.71
CA THR A 43 23.30 20.16 -1.13
C THR A 43 24.50 19.26 -1.33
N LEU A 44 24.31 17.94 -1.29
CA LEU A 44 25.41 17.00 -1.38
C LEU A 44 25.62 16.50 -2.80
N PRO A 45 26.86 16.11 -3.16
CA PRO A 45 27.12 15.43 -4.42
C PRO A 45 26.45 14.06 -4.45
N LEU A 46 26.10 13.58 -5.65
CA LEU A 46 25.34 12.35 -5.87
C LEU A 46 25.88 11.13 -5.12
N TRP A 47 27.20 11.00 -5.02
CA TRP A 47 27.86 9.86 -4.37
C TRP A 47 27.80 9.88 -2.85
N GLU A 48 27.31 10.95 -2.21
CA GLU A 48 27.12 11.08 -0.77
C GLU A 48 25.69 10.80 -0.33
N TRP A 49 24.71 10.83 -1.23
CA TRP A 49 23.29 10.75 -0.91
C TRP A 49 22.91 9.57 -0.01
N TYR A 50 23.43 8.38 -0.29
CA TYR A 50 23.13 7.18 0.49
C TYR A 50 24.07 6.94 1.67
N TYR A 51 25.10 7.77 1.81
CA TYR A 51 26.02 7.71 2.96
C TYR A 51 25.66 8.68 4.07
N GLU A 52 24.88 9.72 3.76
CA GLU A 52 24.48 10.74 4.73
C GLU A 52 23.73 10.13 5.94
N LYS A 53 24.07 10.61 7.15
CA LYS A 53 23.59 10.08 8.44
C LYS A 53 23.33 11.18 9.47
N SER A 54 23.20 12.43 9.06
CA SER A 54 22.88 13.52 10.00
C SER A 54 21.50 13.35 10.62
N SER A 55 20.57 12.78 9.88
CA SER A 55 19.27 12.33 10.39
C SER A 55 19.29 10.83 10.66
N GLU A 56 18.56 10.39 11.69
CA GLU A 56 18.30 8.97 11.92
C GLU A 56 17.50 8.33 10.75
N TRP A 57 16.75 9.14 9.98
CA TRP A 57 15.95 8.75 8.83
C TRP A 57 16.73 8.95 7.54
N THR A 58 17.65 8.06 7.27
CA THR A 58 18.51 8.09 6.09
C THR A 58 17.72 7.84 4.79
N LEU A 59 18.30 8.24 3.64
CA LEU A 59 17.69 7.97 2.32
C LEU A 59 17.61 6.46 2.07
N ASP A 60 16.39 5.92 2.03
CA ASP A 60 16.10 4.48 1.90
C ASP A 60 15.14 4.14 0.74
N TYR A 61 14.91 5.08 -0.20
CA TYR A 61 14.19 4.82 -1.45
C TYR A 61 15.17 4.67 -2.62
N PRO A 62 14.76 3.92 -3.70
CA PRO A 62 15.59 3.73 -4.88
C PRO A 62 15.93 5.03 -5.64
N PRO A 63 16.95 5.02 -6.52
CA PRO A 63 17.51 6.23 -7.11
C PRO A 63 16.55 7.13 -7.90
N PHE A 64 15.54 6.60 -8.59
CA PHE A 64 14.59 7.47 -9.29
C PHE A 64 13.79 8.35 -8.34
N PHE A 65 13.52 7.87 -7.11
CA PHE A 65 12.89 8.71 -6.10
C PHE A 65 13.87 9.78 -5.59
N ALA A 66 15.13 9.46 -5.40
CA ALA A 66 16.14 10.44 -5.04
C ALA A 66 16.30 11.53 -6.13
N TYR A 67 16.22 11.14 -7.41
CA TYR A 67 16.19 12.12 -8.51
C TYR A 67 14.92 12.96 -8.51
N PHE A 68 13.77 12.38 -8.16
CA PHE A 68 12.53 13.14 -7.97
C PHE A 68 12.68 14.19 -6.86
N GLU A 69 13.24 13.82 -5.70
CA GLU A 69 13.54 14.76 -4.61
C GLU A 69 14.52 15.85 -5.08
N TRP A 70 15.54 15.49 -5.84
CA TRP A 70 16.47 16.47 -6.42
C TRP A 70 15.77 17.47 -7.35
N ILE A 71 14.84 17.02 -8.20
CA ILE A 71 14.06 17.90 -9.07
C ILE A 71 13.20 18.85 -8.21
N MET A 72 12.50 18.32 -7.21
CA MET A 72 11.68 19.14 -6.31
C MET A 72 12.51 20.14 -5.52
N SER A 73 13.73 19.79 -5.14
CA SER A 73 14.64 20.66 -4.42
C SER A 73 15.04 21.92 -5.22
N GLN A 74 15.07 21.87 -6.56
CA GLN A 74 15.35 23.04 -7.40
C GLN A 74 14.24 24.09 -7.26
N VAL A 75 12.98 23.67 -7.10
CA VAL A 75 11.86 24.56 -6.83
C VAL A 75 11.84 25.00 -5.36
N ALA A 76 12.12 24.08 -4.44
CA ALA A 76 12.23 24.38 -3.01
C ALA A 76 13.22 25.51 -2.70
N LYS A 77 14.34 25.54 -3.43
CA LYS A 77 15.36 26.59 -3.33
C LYS A 77 14.82 28.01 -3.58
N LEU A 78 13.79 28.14 -4.41
CA LEU A 78 13.14 29.41 -4.72
C LEU A 78 12.09 29.80 -3.68
N VAL A 79 11.57 28.82 -2.93
CA VAL A 79 10.50 29.02 -1.94
C VAL A 79 11.08 29.33 -0.56
N ASP A 80 11.95 28.46 -0.06
CA ASP A 80 12.63 28.64 1.22
C ASP A 80 13.97 27.86 1.25
N PRO A 81 15.10 28.55 0.98
CA PRO A 81 16.41 27.89 0.98
C PRO A 81 16.81 27.26 2.32
N ALA A 82 16.20 27.67 3.43
CA ALA A 82 16.53 27.14 4.75
C ALA A 82 16.10 25.69 4.93
N MET A 83 15.04 25.24 4.22
CA MET A 83 14.61 23.83 4.24
C MET A 83 15.64 22.87 3.61
N LEU A 84 16.55 23.40 2.79
CA LEU A 84 17.56 22.62 2.06
C LEU A 84 18.90 22.49 2.81
N LYS A 85 18.98 22.96 4.05
CA LYS A 85 20.15 22.78 4.90
C LYS A 85 20.06 21.40 5.58
N VAL A 86 21.05 20.51 5.32
CA VAL A 86 21.07 19.12 5.80
C VAL A 86 20.99 19.05 7.34
N TYR A 87 21.73 19.91 8.05
CA TYR A 87 21.78 19.92 9.52
C TYR A 87 20.65 20.74 10.18
N ASN A 88 19.72 21.30 9.39
CA ASN A 88 18.57 22.02 9.92
C ASN A 88 17.42 21.05 10.16
N LEU A 89 17.62 20.12 11.09
CA LEU A 89 16.65 19.07 11.38
C LEU A 89 15.38 19.66 12.00
N ASP A 90 14.25 19.00 11.75
CA ASP A 90 12.90 19.40 12.19
C ASP A 90 12.51 20.82 11.77
N TYR A 91 13.10 21.31 10.67
CA TYR A 91 12.81 22.64 10.16
C TYR A 91 11.42 22.71 9.53
N GLU A 92 10.61 23.62 10.07
CA GLU A 92 9.23 23.83 9.63
C GLU A 92 8.89 25.33 9.58
N SER A 93 9.08 25.93 8.45
CA SER A 93 8.44 27.22 8.16
C SER A 93 7.08 26.98 7.50
N TRP A 94 6.20 27.99 7.50
CA TRP A 94 4.93 27.87 6.77
C TRP A 94 5.18 27.65 5.27
N GLN A 95 6.23 28.27 4.71
CA GLN A 95 6.63 28.06 3.32
C GLN A 95 7.02 26.61 3.05
N THR A 96 7.82 26.00 3.93
CA THR A 96 8.21 24.61 3.84
C THR A 96 7.00 23.68 3.88
N VAL A 97 6.09 23.89 4.83
CA VAL A 97 4.89 23.07 4.96
C VAL A 97 4.00 23.16 3.73
N TYR A 98 3.73 24.38 3.25
CA TYR A 98 2.88 24.61 2.08
C TYR A 98 3.53 24.06 0.81
N PHE A 99 4.82 24.27 0.63
CA PHE A 99 5.57 23.73 -0.51
C PHE A 99 5.48 22.22 -0.55
N GLN A 100 5.90 21.53 0.52
CA GLN A 100 5.92 20.07 0.52
C GLN A 100 4.51 19.48 0.31
N ARG A 101 3.48 19.97 1.01
CA ARG A 101 2.11 19.46 0.83
C ARG A 101 1.57 19.76 -0.57
N PHE A 102 1.95 20.88 -1.18
CA PHE A 102 1.55 21.20 -2.54
C PHE A 102 2.22 20.26 -3.55
N THR A 103 3.49 19.86 -3.35
CA THR A 103 4.15 18.89 -4.23
C THR A 103 3.46 17.52 -4.24
N VAL A 104 2.88 17.09 -3.12
CA VAL A 104 2.08 15.85 -3.06
C VAL A 104 0.84 15.96 -3.94
N ILE A 105 0.12 17.10 -3.88
CA ILE A 105 -1.08 17.32 -4.72
C ILE A 105 -0.70 17.35 -6.22
N ILE A 106 0.39 18.01 -6.58
CA ILE A 106 0.83 18.09 -7.99
C ILE A 106 1.28 16.71 -8.49
N SER A 107 2.06 16.00 -7.72
CA SER A 107 2.52 14.65 -8.11
C SER A 107 1.37 13.66 -8.26
N GLU A 108 0.29 13.81 -7.51
CA GLU A 108 -0.92 12.98 -7.60
C GLU A 108 -1.68 13.16 -8.93
N LEU A 109 -1.39 14.18 -9.74
CA LEU A 109 -1.94 14.30 -11.09
C LEU A 109 -1.60 13.09 -11.97
N VAL A 110 -0.49 12.38 -11.67
CA VAL A 110 -0.16 11.10 -12.30
C VAL A 110 -1.24 10.06 -12.04
N LEU A 111 -1.79 10.01 -10.80
CA LEU A 111 -2.91 9.13 -10.46
C LEU A 111 -4.17 9.52 -11.23
N VAL A 112 -4.51 10.80 -11.27
CA VAL A 112 -5.69 11.30 -12.00
C VAL A 112 -5.62 10.90 -13.46
N TYR A 113 -4.45 11.09 -14.10
CA TYR A 113 -4.23 10.70 -15.50
C TYR A 113 -4.38 9.18 -15.71
N ALA A 114 -3.78 8.37 -14.84
CA ALA A 114 -3.87 6.91 -14.92
C ALA A 114 -5.31 6.40 -14.71
N LEU A 115 -6.05 7.00 -13.79
CA LEU A 115 -7.47 6.69 -13.58
C LEU A 115 -8.32 7.10 -14.77
N GLN A 116 -8.02 8.21 -15.44
CA GLN A 116 -8.69 8.57 -16.69
C GLN A 116 -8.39 7.54 -17.79
N MET A 117 -7.13 7.09 -17.94
CA MET A 117 -6.79 6.00 -18.86
C MET A 117 -7.59 4.72 -18.56
N PHE A 118 -7.79 4.39 -17.28
CA PHE A 118 -8.59 3.24 -16.86
C PHE A 118 -10.04 3.38 -17.30
N ILE A 119 -10.67 4.53 -17.09
CA ILE A 119 -12.04 4.84 -17.52
C ILE A 119 -12.15 4.75 -19.05
N ASP A 120 -11.23 5.36 -19.79
CA ASP A 120 -11.27 5.43 -21.25
C ASP A 120 -11.00 4.08 -21.92
N SER A 121 -10.30 3.18 -21.22
CA SER A 121 -10.09 1.80 -21.67
C SER A 121 -11.29 0.87 -21.42
N SER A 122 -12.35 1.36 -20.78
CA SER A 122 -13.58 0.62 -20.46
C SER A 122 -14.74 1.09 -21.34
N HIS A 123 -15.68 0.20 -21.68
CA HIS A 123 -16.77 0.49 -22.62
C HIS A 123 -18.16 0.15 -22.04
N GLY A 124 -19.18 0.84 -22.51
CA GLY A 124 -20.58 0.56 -22.15
C GLY A 124 -20.84 0.69 -20.63
N VAL A 125 -21.60 -0.25 -20.08
CA VAL A 125 -21.96 -0.29 -18.64
C VAL A 125 -20.71 -0.38 -17.75
N SER A 126 -19.65 -1.04 -18.22
CA SER A 126 -18.39 -1.15 -17.51
C SER A 126 -17.64 0.19 -17.35
N LYS A 127 -17.92 1.17 -18.25
CA LYS A 127 -17.33 2.52 -18.14
C LYS A 127 -17.82 3.26 -16.89
N ARG A 128 -19.11 3.13 -16.56
CA ARG A 128 -19.69 3.73 -15.34
C ARG A 128 -19.11 3.09 -14.07
N ALA A 129 -18.98 1.76 -14.08
CA ALA A 129 -18.34 1.04 -12.98
C ALA A 129 -16.85 1.45 -12.84
N ALA A 130 -16.12 1.55 -13.95
CA ALA A 130 -14.73 2.03 -13.94
C ALA A 130 -14.61 3.46 -13.43
N GLN A 131 -15.52 4.37 -13.80
CA GLN A 131 -15.54 5.74 -13.30
C GLN A 131 -15.78 5.79 -11.77
N THR A 132 -16.74 5.01 -11.27
CA THR A 132 -17.01 4.95 -9.82
C THR A 132 -15.83 4.35 -9.05
N ALA A 133 -15.21 3.29 -9.57
CA ALA A 133 -14.00 2.71 -9.00
C ALA A 133 -12.82 3.73 -9.01
N ALA A 134 -12.63 4.45 -10.11
CA ALA A 134 -11.60 5.47 -10.23
C ALA A 134 -11.80 6.61 -9.22
N ILE A 135 -13.03 7.12 -9.08
CA ILE A 135 -13.35 8.17 -8.10
C ILE A 135 -13.13 7.65 -6.66
N SER A 136 -13.49 6.39 -6.38
CA SER A 136 -13.26 5.79 -5.06
C SER A 136 -11.77 5.69 -4.70
N ILE A 137 -10.91 5.41 -5.68
CA ILE A 137 -9.45 5.39 -5.50
C ILE A 137 -8.92 6.80 -5.25
N LEU A 138 -9.33 7.78 -6.08
CA LEU A 138 -8.89 9.16 -5.96
C LEU A 138 -9.25 9.79 -4.62
N LEU A 139 -10.42 9.44 -4.09
CA LEU A 139 -10.95 9.90 -2.80
C LEU A 139 -10.67 8.89 -1.67
N SER A 140 -9.77 7.94 -1.85
CA SER A 140 -9.47 6.91 -0.84
C SER A 140 -9.03 7.53 0.48
N PRO A 141 -9.66 7.16 1.62
CA PRO A 141 -9.18 7.57 2.94
C PRO A 141 -7.74 7.16 3.19
N GLY A 142 -7.30 6.03 2.64
CA GLY A 142 -5.92 5.57 2.76
C GLY A 142 -4.93 6.54 2.12
N LEU A 143 -5.19 7.03 0.90
CA LEU A 143 -4.35 8.04 0.26
C LEU A 143 -4.43 9.39 0.99
N LEU A 144 -5.63 9.79 1.45
CA LEU A 144 -5.78 11.02 2.21
C LEU A 144 -4.96 10.99 3.51
N ILE A 145 -5.07 9.92 4.28
CA ILE A 145 -4.36 9.75 5.56
C ILE A 145 -2.85 9.69 5.32
N ILE A 146 -2.41 8.81 4.42
CA ILE A 146 -0.99 8.52 4.25
C ILE A 146 -0.26 9.65 3.51
N ASP A 147 -0.82 10.19 2.42
CA ASP A 147 -0.11 11.16 1.59
C ASP A 147 -0.34 12.60 2.04
N HIS A 148 -1.59 12.98 2.33
CA HIS A 148 -1.95 14.37 2.54
C HIS A 148 -1.91 14.82 4.01
N ILE A 149 -1.93 13.88 4.98
CA ILE A 149 -1.79 14.20 6.40
C ILE A 149 -0.46 13.67 6.92
N HIS A 150 -0.21 12.35 6.83
CA HIS A 150 1.03 11.75 7.30
C HIS A 150 2.26 12.15 6.46
N PHE A 151 2.08 12.42 5.19
CA PHE A 151 3.06 12.86 4.19
C PHE A 151 3.81 11.72 3.50
N GLN A 152 3.36 11.37 2.31
CA GLN A 152 4.07 10.51 1.34
C GLN A 152 3.63 10.84 -0.10
N TYR A 153 4.22 10.16 -1.10
CA TYR A 153 3.92 10.32 -2.53
C TYR A 153 3.31 9.04 -3.15
N ASN A 154 2.52 8.28 -2.36
CA ASN A 154 1.96 7.02 -2.87
C ASN A 154 0.95 7.23 -4.00
N GLY A 155 0.18 8.33 -4.00
CA GLY A 155 -0.75 8.65 -5.09
C GLY A 155 -0.05 8.67 -6.45
N ALA A 156 1.09 9.34 -6.57
CA ALA A 156 1.89 9.36 -7.79
C ALA A 156 2.36 7.94 -8.19
N MET A 157 2.85 7.16 -7.23
CA MET A 157 3.37 5.80 -7.48
C MET A 157 2.27 4.82 -7.86
N TYR A 158 1.10 4.87 -7.20
CA TYR A 158 -0.07 4.09 -7.60
C TYR A 158 -0.62 4.55 -8.96
N GLY A 159 -0.48 5.83 -9.31
CA GLY A 159 -0.76 6.32 -10.65
C GLY A 159 0.10 5.60 -11.70
N ILE A 160 1.42 5.50 -11.47
CA ILE A 160 2.34 4.75 -12.34
C ILE A 160 1.93 3.27 -12.41
N LEU A 161 1.61 2.64 -11.27
CA LEU A 161 1.14 1.26 -11.24
C LEU A 161 -0.13 1.07 -12.07
N ILE A 162 -1.16 1.89 -11.86
CA ILE A 162 -2.44 1.79 -12.59
C ILE A 162 -2.23 2.02 -14.08
N ALA A 163 -1.42 3.00 -14.48
CA ALA A 163 -1.06 3.21 -15.89
C ALA A 163 -0.41 1.96 -16.49
N SER A 164 0.55 1.35 -15.80
CA SER A 164 1.17 0.08 -16.19
C SER A 164 0.14 -1.03 -16.35
N LEU A 165 -0.78 -1.20 -15.39
CA LEU A 165 -1.85 -2.20 -15.43
C LEU A 165 -2.83 -1.96 -16.59
N VAL A 166 -3.15 -0.70 -16.90
CA VAL A 166 -4.02 -0.34 -18.03
C VAL A 166 -3.34 -0.64 -19.36
N LEU A 167 -2.05 -0.33 -19.50
CA LEU A 167 -1.26 -0.65 -20.69
C LEU A 167 -1.17 -2.17 -20.95
N ALA A 168 -1.30 -2.98 -19.91
CA ALA A 168 -1.34 -4.44 -20.03
C ALA A 168 -2.62 -4.99 -20.70
N ARG A 169 -3.66 -4.17 -20.93
CA ARG A 169 -4.90 -4.58 -21.62
C ARG A 169 -4.70 -4.90 -23.10
N LYS A 170 -3.73 -4.25 -23.75
CA LYS A 170 -3.52 -4.39 -25.20
C LYS A 170 -2.15 -4.99 -25.49
N LYS A 171 -2.09 -5.94 -26.42
CA LYS A 171 -0.81 -6.57 -26.83
C LYS A 171 0.23 -5.58 -27.34
N SER A 172 -0.20 -4.52 -28.03
CA SER A 172 0.67 -3.47 -28.57
C SER A 172 1.38 -2.63 -27.49
N THR A 173 0.81 -2.57 -26.27
CA THR A 173 1.33 -1.76 -25.17
C THR A 173 1.94 -2.59 -24.03
N LEU A 174 2.03 -3.93 -24.18
CA LEU A 174 2.58 -4.81 -23.14
C LEU A 174 4.04 -4.46 -22.77
N LEU A 175 4.87 -4.11 -23.76
CA LEU A 175 6.25 -3.67 -23.51
C LEU A 175 6.25 -2.46 -22.57
N TRP A 176 5.46 -1.45 -22.87
CA TRP A 176 5.38 -0.22 -22.06
C TRP A 176 4.82 -0.48 -20.65
N SER A 177 3.91 -1.44 -20.50
CA SER A 177 3.45 -1.90 -19.18
C SER A 177 4.63 -2.42 -18.34
N GLY A 178 5.45 -3.31 -18.90
CA GLY A 178 6.64 -3.83 -18.21
C GLY A 178 7.68 -2.77 -17.90
N LEU A 179 7.94 -1.86 -18.85
CA LEU A 179 8.91 -0.79 -18.67
C LEU A 179 8.46 0.23 -17.60
N LEU A 180 7.18 0.58 -17.60
CA LEU A 180 6.63 1.50 -16.60
C LEU A 180 6.67 0.89 -15.19
N PHE A 181 6.41 -0.43 -15.08
CA PHE A 181 6.57 -1.14 -13.81
C PHE A 181 8.04 -1.20 -13.36
N ALA A 182 8.99 -1.42 -14.28
CA ALA A 182 10.42 -1.36 -13.98
C ALA A 182 10.84 0.04 -13.46
N ALA A 183 10.32 1.10 -14.05
CA ALA A 183 10.54 2.46 -13.56
C ALA A 183 9.96 2.66 -12.15
N LEU A 184 8.77 2.11 -11.88
CA LEU A 184 8.15 2.15 -10.55
C LEU A 184 9.00 1.44 -9.48
N LEU A 185 9.64 0.31 -9.83
CA LEU A 185 10.58 -0.38 -8.93
C LEU A 185 11.80 0.50 -8.58
N CYS A 186 12.22 1.35 -9.50
CA CYS A 186 13.29 2.32 -9.27
C CYS A 186 12.83 3.57 -8.49
N MET A 187 11.50 3.76 -8.27
CA MET A 187 10.93 4.78 -7.41
C MET A 187 10.73 4.29 -5.98
N LYS A 188 10.16 3.10 -5.81
CA LYS A 188 9.88 2.52 -4.49
C LYS A 188 9.95 1.00 -4.53
N HIS A 189 10.89 0.44 -3.77
CA HIS A 189 11.18 -1.00 -3.79
C HIS A 189 10.07 -1.90 -3.25
N ILE A 190 9.09 -1.37 -2.50
CA ILE A 190 7.94 -2.14 -2.00
C ILE A 190 7.11 -2.79 -3.14
N TYR A 191 7.11 -2.20 -4.34
CA TYR A 191 6.43 -2.77 -5.49
C TYR A 191 7.09 -4.06 -6.01
N LEU A 192 8.30 -4.40 -5.53
CA LEU A 192 8.95 -5.68 -5.81
C LEU A 192 8.07 -6.88 -5.42
N TYR A 193 7.21 -6.71 -4.42
CA TYR A 193 6.25 -7.73 -4.02
C TYR A 193 5.22 -8.07 -5.12
N LEU A 194 4.99 -7.17 -6.07
CA LEU A 194 4.09 -7.40 -7.21
C LEU A 194 4.82 -7.95 -8.45
N ALA A 195 6.17 -7.92 -8.45
CA ALA A 195 6.99 -8.32 -9.58
C ALA A 195 6.76 -9.78 -10.05
N PRO A 196 6.49 -10.77 -9.19
CA PRO A 196 6.21 -12.13 -9.64
C PRO A 196 5.01 -12.22 -10.59
N ALA A 197 3.93 -11.45 -10.33
CA ALA A 197 2.77 -11.39 -11.21
C ALA A 197 3.09 -10.75 -12.57
N TYR A 198 3.86 -9.65 -12.56
CA TYR A 198 4.35 -9.02 -13.80
C TYR A 198 5.26 -9.96 -14.61
N PHE A 199 6.19 -10.63 -13.94
CA PHE A 199 7.09 -11.58 -14.58
C PHE A 199 6.31 -12.68 -15.29
N VAL A 200 5.40 -13.37 -14.59
CA VAL A 200 4.61 -14.47 -15.16
C VAL A 200 3.71 -13.99 -16.28
N PHE A 201 3.06 -12.84 -16.12
CA PHE A 201 2.18 -12.28 -17.14
C PHE A 201 2.94 -11.90 -18.41
N LEU A 202 4.03 -11.14 -18.30
CA LEU A 202 4.85 -10.73 -19.45
C LEU A 202 5.55 -11.91 -20.10
N LEU A 203 6.04 -12.87 -19.31
CA LEU A 203 6.59 -14.12 -19.85
C LEU A 203 5.55 -14.80 -20.74
N ARG A 204 4.31 -14.97 -20.25
CA ARG A 204 3.29 -15.75 -20.94
C ARG A 204 2.57 -14.97 -22.05
N ALA A 205 2.28 -13.68 -21.86
CA ALA A 205 1.52 -12.87 -22.80
C ALA A 205 2.37 -12.16 -23.86
N TYR A 206 3.67 -11.91 -23.58
CA TYR A 206 4.57 -11.13 -24.44
C TYR A 206 5.77 -11.92 -24.96
N CYS A 207 6.41 -12.72 -24.11
CA CYS A 207 7.64 -13.45 -24.47
C CYS A 207 7.38 -14.82 -25.09
N LEU A 208 6.29 -15.49 -24.71
CA LEU A 208 5.91 -16.80 -25.26
C LEU A 208 4.81 -16.65 -26.31
N SER A 209 4.76 -17.63 -27.26
CA SER A 209 3.71 -17.68 -28.26
C SER A 209 2.37 -18.07 -27.63
N PRO A 210 1.25 -17.42 -28.03
CA PRO A 210 -0.08 -17.85 -27.58
C PRO A 210 -0.43 -19.30 -27.95
N LYS A 211 0.17 -19.81 -29.04
CA LYS A 211 -0.13 -21.14 -29.59
C LYS A 211 0.75 -22.26 -29.05
N SER A 212 1.90 -21.94 -28.39
CA SER A 212 2.82 -22.95 -27.88
C SER A 212 3.70 -22.38 -26.76
N LEU A 213 3.77 -23.09 -25.65
CA LEU A 213 4.62 -22.75 -24.49
C LEU A 213 6.12 -22.85 -24.79
N PHE A 214 6.49 -23.63 -25.80
CA PHE A 214 7.89 -23.84 -26.19
C PHE A 214 8.40 -22.86 -27.24
N ARG A 215 7.49 -22.07 -27.86
CA ARG A 215 7.86 -21.12 -28.92
C ARG A 215 8.09 -19.73 -28.31
N ILE A 216 9.37 -19.39 -28.15
CA ILE A 216 9.81 -18.08 -27.63
C ILE A 216 9.74 -17.03 -28.72
N GLN A 217 9.20 -15.86 -28.41
CA GLN A 217 9.25 -14.66 -29.23
C GLN A 217 10.52 -13.86 -28.88
N PHE A 218 11.66 -14.33 -29.43
CA PHE A 218 12.98 -13.84 -29.05
C PHE A 218 13.12 -12.31 -29.13
N LEU A 219 12.63 -11.68 -30.17
CA LEU A 219 12.68 -10.22 -30.33
C LEU A 219 11.94 -9.49 -29.20
N ASN A 220 10.81 -10.02 -28.72
CA ASN A 220 10.07 -9.44 -27.61
C ASN A 220 10.85 -9.59 -26.30
N CYS A 221 11.49 -10.74 -26.08
CA CYS A 221 12.36 -10.95 -24.92
C CYS A 221 13.52 -9.95 -24.91
N VAL A 222 14.18 -9.77 -26.06
CA VAL A 222 15.30 -8.82 -26.18
C VAL A 222 14.81 -7.38 -25.93
N LYS A 223 13.70 -6.96 -26.55
CA LYS A 223 13.13 -5.60 -26.32
C LYS A 223 12.83 -5.35 -24.85
N LEU A 224 12.21 -6.33 -24.17
CA LEU A 224 11.88 -6.20 -22.75
C LEU A 224 13.15 -6.16 -21.88
N ALA A 225 14.09 -7.07 -22.13
CA ALA A 225 15.34 -7.13 -21.37
C ALA A 225 16.18 -5.86 -21.52
N VAL A 226 16.37 -5.40 -22.77
CA VAL A 226 17.12 -4.15 -23.06
C VAL A 226 16.41 -2.94 -22.42
N GLY A 227 15.09 -2.86 -22.53
CA GLY A 227 14.32 -1.75 -21.93
C GLY A 227 14.42 -1.73 -20.40
N ILE A 228 14.28 -2.89 -19.74
CA ILE A 228 14.48 -3.01 -18.28
C ILE A 228 15.92 -2.65 -17.91
N ALA A 229 16.91 -3.18 -18.62
CA ALA A 229 18.32 -2.89 -18.37
C ALA A 229 18.64 -1.39 -18.54
N ALA A 230 18.03 -0.71 -19.53
CA ALA A 230 18.18 0.73 -19.72
C ALA A 230 17.59 1.52 -18.54
N ILE A 231 16.39 1.15 -18.04
CA ILE A 231 15.76 1.81 -16.90
C ILE A 231 16.59 1.64 -15.63
N PHE A 232 16.98 0.40 -15.30
CA PHE A 232 17.84 0.13 -14.14
C PHE A 232 19.23 0.75 -14.29
N GLY A 233 19.79 0.72 -15.51
CA GLY A 233 21.05 1.37 -15.84
C GLY A 233 21.01 2.87 -15.64
N THR A 234 19.91 3.53 -16.01
CA THR A 234 19.72 4.97 -15.78
C THR A 234 19.55 5.27 -14.28
N ALA A 235 18.82 4.44 -13.56
CA ALA A 235 18.59 4.64 -12.12
C ALA A 235 19.86 4.37 -11.31
N PHE A 236 20.46 3.19 -11.45
CA PHE A 236 21.54 2.71 -10.59
C PHE A 236 22.95 2.90 -11.20
N GLY A 237 23.05 3.13 -12.51
CA GLY A 237 24.32 3.23 -13.23
C GLY A 237 25.30 4.24 -12.64
N PRO A 238 24.90 5.51 -12.38
CA PRO A 238 25.78 6.50 -11.77
C PRO A 238 26.42 6.04 -10.46
N PHE A 239 25.65 5.32 -9.64
CA PHE A 239 26.12 4.75 -8.37
C PHE A 239 26.96 3.50 -8.55
N ALA A 240 26.62 2.66 -9.54
CA ALA A 240 27.38 1.47 -9.88
C ALA A 240 28.80 1.80 -10.33
N LEU A 241 28.99 2.85 -11.13
CA LEU A 241 30.29 3.35 -11.57
C LEU A 241 31.18 3.78 -10.39
N LYS A 242 30.60 4.08 -9.24
CA LYS A 242 31.29 4.44 -7.99
C LYS A 242 31.33 3.31 -6.97
N GLY A 243 30.91 2.09 -7.33
CA GLY A 243 30.93 0.93 -6.44
C GLY A 243 29.90 1.00 -5.27
N GLN A 244 28.85 1.80 -5.37
CA GLN A 244 27.94 2.12 -4.26
C GLN A 244 26.71 1.22 -4.16
N ILE A 245 26.53 0.26 -5.07
CA ILE A 245 25.37 -0.62 -5.06
C ILE A 245 25.18 -1.35 -3.73
N PRO A 246 26.23 -1.92 -3.06
CA PRO A 246 26.06 -2.56 -1.75
C PRO A 246 25.50 -1.60 -0.69
N GLN A 247 25.94 -0.33 -0.68
CA GLN A 247 25.44 0.69 0.24
C GLN A 247 23.96 0.99 -0.01
N ILE A 248 23.55 1.17 -1.26
CA ILE A 248 22.15 1.38 -1.61
C ILE A 248 21.29 0.18 -1.17
N LEU A 249 21.72 -1.03 -1.48
CA LEU A 249 20.98 -2.24 -1.09
C LEU A 249 20.83 -2.37 0.43
N SER A 250 21.87 -2.02 1.21
CA SER A 250 21.79 -2.03 2.67
C SER A 250 20.79 -1.02 3.23
N ARG A 251 20.57 0.11 2.53
CA ARG A 251 19.54 1.11 2.87
C ARG A 251 18.13 0.65 2.49
N LEU A 252 17.99 0.04 1.31
CA LEU A 252 16.68 -0.42 0.81
C LEU A 252 16.16 -1.63 1.59
N PHE A 253 17.04 -2.48 2.14
CA PHE A 253 16.68 -3.74 2.80
C PHE A 253 17.29 -3.86 4.20
N PRO A 254 16.79 -3.11 5.20
CA PRO A 254 17.28 -3.17 6.57
C PRO A 254 16.69 -4.40 7.31
N PHE A 255 17.26 -5.59 7.10
CA PHE A 255 16.80 -6.85 7.69
C PHE A 255 17.02 -6.98 9.21
N SER A 256 17.66 -6.03 9.85
CA SER A 256 17.90 -6.00 11.30
C SER A 256 16.67 -5.63 12.14
N ARG A 257 15.56 -5.24 11.51
CA ARG A 257 14.33 -4.86 12.20
C ARG A 257 13.52 -6.11 12.60
N GLY A 258 12.77 -6.04 13.72
CA GLY A 258 11.94 -7.14 14.24
C GLY A 258 10.75 -7.51 13.34
N LEU A 259 10.01 -8.58 13.72
CA LEU A 259 8.88 -9.12 12.94
C LEU A 259 7.77 -8.09 12.68
N CYS A 260 7.40 -7.33 13.71
CA CYS A 260 6.31 -6.37 13.64
C CYS A 260 6.85 -4.93 13.62
N HIS A 261 6.19 -4.06 12.86
CA HIS A 261 6.38 -2.62 12.99
C HIS A 261 5.74 -2.11 14.29
N ALA A 262 6.11 -0.90 14.73
CA ALA A 262 5.60 -0.28 15.96
C ALA A 262 4.07 -0.29 16.07
N TYR A 263 3.39 0.08 14.99
CA TYR A 263 1.95 -0.12 14.82
C TYR A 263 1.76 -1.44 14.07
N TRP A 264 1.18 -2.45 14.71
CA TRP A 264 1.01 -3.74 14.06
C TRP A 264 0.20 -3.62 12.79
N ALA A 265 0.80 -3.94 11.65
CA ALA A 265 0.07 -4.05 10.41
C ALA A 265 -1.08 -5.07 10.57
N PRO A 266 -2.26 -4.86 9.98
CA PRO A 266 -3.38 -5.79 10.10
C PRO A 266 -3.14 -7.05 9.25
N ASN A 267 -2.23 -7.89 9.70
CA ASN A 267 -1.78 -9.11 9.04
C ASN A 267 -1.82 -10.31 10.00
N VAL A 268 -1.31 -11.45 9.55
CA VAL A 268 -1.30 -12.69 10.35
C VAL A 268 -0.49 -12.52 11.63
N TRP A 269 0.56 -11.70 11.60
CA TRP A 269 1.43 -11.50 12.77
C TRP A 269 0.78 -10.67 13.87
N ALA A 270 -0.14 -9.76 13.53
CA ALA A 270 -0.96 -9.06 14.52
C ALA A 270 -1.89 -10.04 15.25
N MET A 271 -2.51 -10.99 14.52
CA MET A 271 -3.34 -12.04 15.12
C MET A 271 -2.50 -12.98 15.98
N TYR A 272 -1.31 -13.35 15.53
CA TYR A 272 -0.38 -14.20 16.26
C TYR A 272 0.09 -13.55 17.55
N SER A 273 0.46 -12.27 17.49
CA SER A 273 0.84 -11.50 18.67
C SER A 273 -0.32 -11.33 19.67
N PHE A 274 -1.55 -11.11 19.17
CA PHE A 274 -2.74 -11.06 20.02
C PHE A 274 -2.98 -12.40 20.74
N LEU A 275 -2.85 -13.50 20.00
CA LEU A 275 -3.00 -14.86 20.55
C LEU A 275 -1.96 -15.13 21.64
N ASP A 276 -0.70 -14.76 21.44
CA ASP A 276 0.35 -14.91 22.45
C ASP A 276 0.01 -14.14 23.73
N ARG A 277 -0.48 -12.90 23.63
CA ARG A 277 -0.94 -12.11 24.77
C ARG A 277 -2.13 -12.74 25.50
N ALA A 278 -3.10 -13.27 24.77
CA ALA A 278 -4.22 -14.00 25.36
C ALA A 278 -3.77 -15.28 26.08
N LEU A 279 -2.82 -16.01 25.48
CA LEU A 279 -2.27 -17.23 26.07
C LEU A 279 -1.47 -16.96 27.34
N ILE A 280 -0.74 -15.84 27.47
CA ILE A 280 -0.08 -15.46 28.72
C ILE A 280 -1.08 -15.35 29.86
N ILE A 281 -2.25 -14.74 29.62
CA ILE A 281 -3.31 -14.60 30.64
C ILE A 281 -3.93 -15.96 30.99
N LEU A 282 -4.04 -16.85 30.02
CA LEU A 282 -4.63 -18.18 30.21
C LEU A 282 -3.63 -19.24 30.68
N ALA A 283 -2.33 -18.97 30.58
CA ALA A 283 -1.26 -19.93 30.87
C ALA A 283 -1.37 -20.59 32.26
N PRO A 284 -1.70 -19.85 33.35
CA PRO A 284 -1.84 -20.46 34.67
C PRO A 284 -2.97 -21.50 34.74
N ARG A 285 -4.03 -21.32 33.91
CA ARG A 285 -5.19 -22.25 33.88
C ARG A 285 -4.97 -23.44 32.94
N LEU A 286 -4.13 -23.24 31.90
CA LEU A 286 -3.86 -24.23 30.87
C LEU A 286 -2.56 -25.03 31.11
N GLY A 287 -1.79 -24.72 32.18
CA GLY A 287 -0.52 -25.36 32.48
C GLY A 287 0.56 -25.09 31.43
N LEU A 288 0.48 -23.92 30.72
CA LEU A 288 1.45 -23.55 29.71
C LEU A 288 2.69 -22.89 30.33
N THR A 289 3.85 -23.18 29.79
CA THR A 289 5.10 -22.51 30.18
C THR A 289 5.18 -21.12 29.53
N VAL A 290 5.49 -20.11 30.32
CA VAL A 290 5.68 -18.73 29.88
C VAL A 290 7.15 -18.39 29.98
N ARG A 291 7.73 -17.81 28.93
CA ARG A 291 9.11 -17.31 28.90
C ARG A 291 9.15 -15.91 29.49
N ASP A 292 9.70 -15.75 30.69
CA ASP A 292 9.73 -14.47 31.41
C ASP A 292 10.48 -13.39 30.64
N GLU A 293 11.56 -13.73 29.95
CA GLU A 293 12.36 -12.83 29.12
C GLU A 293 11.53 -12.16 28.01
N ALA A 294 10.50 -12.84 27.49
CA ALA A 294 9.67 -12.35 26.41
C ALA A 294 8.43 -11.57 26.89
N LEU A 295 8.12 -11.54 28.17
CA LEU A 295 6.94 -10.82 28.69
C LEU A 295 6.94 -9.32 28.36
N HIS A 296 8.12 -8.70 28.25
CA HIS A 296 8.31 -7.28 28.00
C HIS A 296 8.78 -6.95 26.58
N SER A 297 9.05 -7.96 25.74
CA SER A 297 9.66 -7.77 24.42
C SER A 297 8.69 -7.32 23.33
N VAL A 298 7.38 -7.49 23.52
CA VAL A 298 6.40 -7.10 22.51
C VAL A 298 6.26 -5.59 22.46
N THR A 299 6.45 -5.08 21.27
CA THR A 299 6.43 -3.67 20.89
C THR A 299 5.26 -2.90 21.51
N ARG A 300 5.55 -2.10 22.51
CA ARG A 300 4.61 -1.14 23.11
C ARG A 300 4.57 0.14 22.27
N GLY A 301 4.27 0.00 20.96
CA GLY A 301 4.35 1.11 20.02
C GLY A 301 5.78 1.51 19.64
N LEU A 302 6.79 0.67 19.92
CA LEU A 302 8.20 0.89 19.60
C LEU A 302 8.70 -0.16 18.61
N VAL A 303 9.66 0.21 17.78
CA VAL A 303 10.37 -0.73 16.90
C VAL A 303 11.39 -1.50 17.75
N GLY A 304 11.36 -2.83 17.70
CA GLY A 304 12.28 -3.68 18.46
C GLY A 304 12.12 -5.15 18.11
N ASP A 305 12.94 -5.99 18.73
CA ASP A 305 12.85 -7.43 18.57
C ASP A 305 11.54 -7.95 19.16
N THR A 306 10.85 -8.77 18.38
CA THR A 306 9.59 -9.40 18.80
C THR A 306 9.89 -10.84 19.20
N ALA A 307 9.93 -11.11 20.50
CA ALA A 307 9.95 -12.46 21.07
C ALA A 307 8.57 -12.80 21.65
N PHE A 308 8.14 -14.05 21.49
CA PHE A 308 6.83 -14.53 21.98
C PHE A 308 7.02 -15.29 23.31
N ALA A 309 6.10 -15.07 24.24
CA ALA A 309 6.21 -15.65 25.58
C ALA A 309 5.70 -17.09 25.67
N VAL A 310 4.70 -17.44 24.89
CA VAL A 310 4.06 -18.78 24.88
C VAL A 310 4.22 -19.45 23.51
N LEU A 311 3.99 -18.70 22.44
CA LEU A 311 4.09 -19.22 21.07
C LEU A 311 5.56 -19.30 20.59
N PRO A 312 5.87 -20.14 19.59
CA PRO A 312 7.19 -20.16 18.96
C PRO A 312 7.57 -18.84 18.30
N ASP A 313 8.85 -18.48 18.32
CA ASP A 313 9.36 -17.32 17.62
C ASP A 313 9.34 -17.51 16.10
N ILE A 314 8.95 -16.46 15.40
CA ILE A 314 8.88 -16.45 13.92
C ILE A 314 10.18 -15.87 13.37
N THR A 315 10.74 -16.55 12.39
CA THR A 315 11.99 -16.12 11.74
C THR A 315 11.72 -15.46 10.37
N PRO A 316 12.62 -14.58 9.87
CA PRO A 316 12.51 -14.02 8.52
C PRO A 316 12.39 -15.10 7.43
N ARG A 317 13.01 -16.27 7.63
CA ARG A 317 12.94 -17.40 6.69
C ARG A 317 11.53 -17.97 6.57
N VAL A 318 10.80 -18.08 7.69
CA VAL A 318 9.40 -18.54 7.70
C VAL A 318 8.53 -17.52 6.96
N CYS A 319 8.67 -16.23 7.24
CA CYS A 319 7.94 -15.17 6.54
C CYS A 319 8.19 -15.20 5.04
N PHE A 320 9.44 -15.34 4.63
CA PHE A 320 9.83 -15.43 3.21
C PHE A 320 9.23 -16.67 2.54
N ALA A 321 9.32 -17.84 3.17
CA ALA A 321 8.78 -19.09 2.62
C ALA A 321 7.25 -19.02 2.46
N LEU A 322 6.52 -18.50 3.47
CA LEU A 322 5.07 -18.31 3.39
C LEU A 322 4.68 -17.30 2.30
N THR A 323 5.39 -16.17 2.22
CA THR A 323 5.17 -15.17 1.18
C THR A 323 5.31 -15.79 -0.21
N LEU A 324 6.40 -16.50 -0.48
CA LEU A 324 6.63 -17.16 -1.77
C LEU A 324 5.58 -18.23 -2.08
N LEU A 325 5.22 -19.05 -1.10
CA LEU A 325 4.20 -20.08 -1.26
C LEU A 325 2.88 -19.47 -1.72
N PHE A 326 2.38 -18.46 -0.99
CA PHE A 326 1.09 -17.84 -1.28
C PHE A 326 1.12 -16.91 -2.50
N GLN A 327 2.29 -16.45 -2.94
CA GLN A 327 2.46 -15.81 -4.24
C GLN A 327 2.44 -16.84 -5.38
N ALA A 328 3.09 -17.99 -5.23
CA ALA A 328 3.16 -19.01 -6.29
C ALA A 328 1.78 -19.54 -6.72
N ILE A 329 0.86 -19.72 -5.75
CA ILE A 329 -0.47 -20.29 -6.02
C ILE A 329 -1.24 -19.51 -7.11
N PRO A 330 -1.49 -18.19 -7.00
CA PRO A 330 -2.21 -17.44 -8.04
C PRO A 330 -1.43 -17.34 -9.36
N LEU A 331 -0.10 -17.44 -9.33
CA LEU A 331 0.73 -17.38 -10.54
C LEU A 331 0.54 -18.60 -11.45
N LEU A 332 0.23 -19.77 -10.89
CA LEU A 332 -0.10 -20.96 -11.68
C LEU A 332 -1.32 -20.72 -12.59
N ARG A 333 -2.37 -20.10 -12.04
CA ARG A 333 -3.55 -19.75 -12.83
C ARG A 333 -3.23 -18.67 -13.85
N LEU A 334 -2.49 -17.63 -13.46
CA LEU A 334 -2.07 -16.57 -14.36
C LEU A 334 -1.26 -17.11 -15.54
N PHE A 335 -0.34 -18.05 -15.29
CA PHE A 335 0.43 -18.70 -16.35
C PHE A 335 -0.45 -19.51 -17.31
N ALA A 336 -1.42 -20.24 -16.78
CA ALA A 336 -2.36 -21.02 -17.61
C ALA A 336 -3.28 -20.10 -18.43
N GLN A 337 -3.78 -19.02 -17.85
CA GLN A 337 -4.75 -18.11 -18.46
C GLN A 337 -4.32 -16.66 -18.28
N PRO A 338 -3.42 -16.13 -19.12
CA PRO A 338 -2.87 -14.78 -19.00
C PRO A 338 -3.84 -13.71 -19.52
N THR A 339 -5.01 -13.64 -18.89
CA THR A 339 -6.00 -12.58 -19.14
C THR A 339 -5.69 -11.36 -18.28
N TRP A 340 -6.22 -10.18 -18.68
CA TRP A 340 -6.03 -8.96 -17.89
C TRP A 340 -6.63 -9.08 -16.47
N ASP A 341 -7.81 -9.68 -16.34
CA ASP A 341 -8.46 -9.88 -15.04
C ASP A 341 -7.65 -10.80 -14.12
N ASN A 342 -7.13 -11.91 -14.67
CA ASN A 342 -6.26 -12.81 -13.92
C ASN A 342 -4.94 -12.13 -13.54
N PHE A 343 -4.43 -11.25 -14.39
CA PHE A 343 -3.24 -10.47 -14.09
C PHE A 343 -3.46 -9.52 -12.91
N ILE A 344 -4.53 -8.70 -12.93
CA ILE A 344 -4.86 -7.84 -11.79
C ILE A 344 -5.12 -8.67 -10.53
N GLY A 345 -5.83 -9.80 -10.68
CA GLY A 345 -6.08 -10.73 -9.56
C GLY A 345 -4.79 -11.27 -8.97
N ALA A 346 -3.84 -11.69 -9.80
CA ALA A 346 -2.53 -12.18 -9.34
C ALA A 346 -1.69 -11.06 -8.69
N VAL A 347 -1.68 -9.84 -9.26
CA VAL A 347 -1.06 -8.66 -8.66
C VAL A 347 -1.62 -8.42 -7.27
N THR A 348 -2.95 -8.42 -7.13
CA THR A 348 -3.64 -8.25 -5.83
C THR A 348 -3.27 -9.36 -4.84
N LEU A 349 -3.25 -10.63 -5.27
CA LEU A 349 -2.92 -11.76 -4.41
C LEU A 349 -1.43 -11.81 -4.03
N CYS A 350 -0.53 -11.38 -4.90
CA CYS A 350 0.88 -11.16 -4.55
C CYS A 350 1.03 -10.06 -3.50
N GLY A 351 0.26 -8.97 -3.63
CA GLY A 351 0.16 -7.93 -2.62
C GLY A 351 -0.34 -8.46 -1.27
N TYR A 352 -1.41 -9.27 -1.26
CA TYR A 352 -1.91 -9.94 -0.06
C TYR A 352 -0.85 -10.84 0.59
N ALA A 353 -0.21 -11.71 -0.17
CA ALA A 353 0.78 -12.64 0.35
C ALA A 353 1.93 -11.90 1.05
N SER A 354 2.42 -10.84 0.43
CA SER A 354 3.49 -10.01 1.01
C SER A 354 3.04 -9.24 2.24
N PHE A 355 1.82 -8.70 2.22
CA PHE A 355 1.26 -7.96 3.34
C PHE A 355 0.95 -8.86 4.54
N LEU A 356 0.37 -10.05 4.28
CA LEU A 356 -0.06 -10.96 5.34
C LEU A 356 1.10 -11.72 5.99
N PHE A 357 2.10 -12.12 5.21
CA PHE A 357 3.16 -13.03 5.67
C PHE A 357 4.56 -12.40 5.66
N GLY A 358 4.70 -11.16 5.15
CA GLY A 358 5.99 -10.47 5.07
C GLY A 358 6.61 -10.21 6.43
N TRP A 359 7.93 -10.03 6.44
CA TRP A 359 8.71 -9.60 7.61
C TRP A 359 8.66 -8.07 7.74
N HIS A 360 8.44 -7.56 8.94
CA HIS A 360 8.44 -6.13 9.26
C HIS A 360 7.51 -5.28 8.35
N VAL A 361 6.29 -5.75 8.14
CA VAL A 361 5.33 -5.06 7.28
C VAL A 361 4.74 -3.85 8.00
N HIS A 362 4.71 -2.72 7.29
CA HIS A 362 4.07 -1.49 7.75
C HIS A 362 2.58 -1.48 7.37
N GLU A 363 1.71 -0.95 8.22
CA GLU A 363 0.25 -0.86 7.95
C GLU A 363 -0.08 -0.10 6.68
N LYS A 364 0.73 0.90 6.28
CA LYS A 364 0.58 1.66 5.01
C LYS A 364 0.62 0.76 3.77
N ALA A 365 1.28 -0.40 3.86
CA ALA A 365 1.41 -1.35 2.76
C ALA A 365 0.07 -2.03 2.38
N VAL A 366 -0.99 -1.89 3.17
CA VAL A 366 -2.34 -2.36 2.82
C VAL A 366 -2.86 -1.77 1.50
N LEU A 367 -2.37 -0.59 1.11
CA LEU A 367 -2.71 0.02 -0.19
C LEU A 367 -2.22 -0.80 -1.39
N LEU A 368 -1.16 -1.63 -1.26
CA LEU A 368 -0.74 -2.58 -2.30
C LEU A 368 -1.82 -3.60 -2.66
N VAL A 369 -2.78 -3.78 -1.76
CA VAL A 369 -3.92 -4.69 -1.95
C VAL A 369 -5.16 -3.92 -2.35
N ILE A 370 -5.51 -2.86 -1.61
CA ILE A 370 -6.73 -2.08 -1.82
C ILE A 370 -6.78 -1.51 -3.24
N ILE A 371 -5.71 -0.88 -3.71
CA ILE A 371 -5.70 -0.16 -4.98
C ILE A 371 -5.88 -1.12 -6.18
N PRO A 372 -5.09 -2.20 -6.36
CA PRO A 372 -5.33 -3.13 -7.45
C PRO A 372 -6.69 -3.84 -7.34
N PHE A 373 -7.14 -4.22 -6.14
CA PHE A 373 -8.41 -4.87 -5.96
C PHE A 373 -9.59 -3.97 -6.34
N SER A 374 -9.50 -2.67 -6.08
CA SER A 374 -10.53 -1.70 -6.46
C SER A 374 -10.84 -1.72 -7.97
N LEU A 375 -9.86 -2.06 -8.82
CA LEU A 375 -10.05 -2.18 -10.27
C LEU A 375 -10.92 -3.40 -10.66
N LEU A 376 -11.01 -4.41 -9.79
CA LEU A 376 -11.81 -5.62 -9.99
C LEU A 376 -13.07 -5.68 -9.12
N ALA A 377 -13.20 -4.81 -8.12
CA ALA A 377 -14.26 -4.89 -7.11
C ALA A 377 -15.68 -4.87 -7.71
N LEU A 378 -15.85 -4.21 -8.84
CA LEU A 378 -17.12 -4.09 -9.57
C LEU A 378 -17.28 -5.09 -10.72
N LYS A 379 -16.42 -6.10 -10.85
CA LYS A 379 -16.55 -7.13 -11.88
C LYS A 379 -17.82 -7.96 -11.68
N ASP A 380 -18.09 -8.42 -10.48
CA ASP A 380 -19.36 -9.02 -10.07
C ASP A 380 -19.54 -8.93 -8.55
N ARG A 381 -20.73 -9.32 -8.04
CA ARG A 381 -21.04 -9.23 -6.60
C ARG A 381 -20.18 -10.14 -5.71
N ARG A 382 -19.51 -11.17 -6.24
CA ARG A 382 -18.59 -12.02 -5.47
C ARG A 382 -17.28 -11.27 -5.19
N TYR A 383 -16.75 -10.57 -6.21
CA TYR A 383 -15.58 -9.69 -6.03
C TYR A 383 -15.86 -8.60 -5.02
N LEU A 384 -17.04 -7.97 -5.13
CA LEU A 384 -17.47 -6.95 -4.15
C LEU A 384 -17.60 -7.52 -2.73
N GLY A 385 -18.16 -8.74 -2.59
CA GLY A 385 -18.27 -9.42 -1.29
C GLY A 385 -16.94 -9.64 -0.60
N ALA A 386 -15.90 -10.00 -1.37
CA ALA A 386 -14.55 -10.12 -0.86
C ALA A 386 -13.88 -8.77 -0.61
N PHE A 387 -14.17 -7.72 -1.41
CA PHE A 387 -13.60 -6.39 -1.28
C PHE A 387 -14.08 -5.63 -0.03
N ARG A 388 -15.35 -5.78 0.36
CA ARG A 388 -15.98 -5.04 1.47
C ARG A 388 -15.20 -5.15 2.80
N PRO A 389 -14.84 -6.34 3.32
CA PRO A 389 -14.06 -6.44 4.56
C PRO A 389 -12.69 -5.75 4.44
N LEU A 390 -12.04 -5.86 3.28
CA LEU A 390 -10.78 -5.17 3.02
C LEU A 390 -10.94 -3.65 3.07
N ALA A 391 -11.98 -3.12 2.43
CA ALA A 391 -12.22 -1.68 2.40
C ALA A 391 -12.39 -1.11 3.81
N VAL A 392 -13.14 -1.82 4.69
CA VAL A 392 -13.29 -1.41 6.09
C VAL A 392 -11.98 -1.60 6.87
N ALA A 393 -11.45 -2.84 6.87
CA ALA A 393 -10.27 -3.19 7.63
C ALA A 393 -9.04 -2.35 7.24
N GLY A 394 -8.81 -2.21 5.93
CA GLY A 394 -7.63 -1.53 5.43
C GLY A 394 -7.62 -0.04 5.74
N HIS A 395 -8.78 0.64 5.69
CA HIS A 395 -8.82 2.07 6.01
C HIS A 395 -8.82 2.32 7.52
N VAL A 396 -9.56 1.52 8.30
CA VAL A 396 -9.61 1.67 9.77
C VAL A 396 -8.25 1.35 10.42
N SER A 397 -7.50 0.40 9.86
CA SER A 397 -6.17 0.05 10.37
C SER A 397 -5.14 1.18 10.26
N LEU A 398 -5.42 2.22 9.47
CA LEU A 398 -4.56 3.40 9.31
C LEU A 398 -4.84 4.49 10.36
N PHE A 399 -5.91 4.37 11.14
CA PHE A 399 -6.27 5.39 12.15
C PHE A 399 -5.17 5.66 13.19
N PRO A 400 -4.40 4.66 13.65
CA PRO A 400 -3.29 4.90 14.57
C PRO A 400 -2.18 5.81 14.04
N LEU A 401 -2.03 5.94 12.71
CA LEU A 401 -1.08 6.89 12.11
C LEU A 401 -1.39 8.35 12.46
N LEU A 402 -2.64 8.66 12.76
CA LEU A 402 -3.12 9.99 13.14
C LEU A 402 -3.59 9.92 14.59
N PHE A 403 -2.68 10.06 15.53
CA PHE A 403 -2.97 9.88 16.95
C PHE A 403 -3.42 11.16 17.65
N THR A 404 -3.25 12.32 17.04
CA THR A 404 -3.66 13.60 17.65
C THR A 404 -5.17 13.78 17.60
N PRO A 405 -5.80 14.42 18.63
CA PRO A 405 -7.24 14.64 18.69
C PRO A 405 -7.77 15.51 17.54
N ALA A 406 -6.96 16.41 17.00
CA ALA A 406 -7.34 17.31 15.91
C ALA A 406 -7.70 16.56 14.62
N GLU A 407 -7.02 15.43 14.34
CA GLU A 407 -7.27 14.63 13.14
C GLU A 407 -8.39 13.58 13.31
N PHE A 408 -8.97 13.45 14.51
CA PHE A 408 -10.05 12.50 14.75
C PHE A 408 -11.26 12.71 13.81
N PRO A 409 -11.79 13.93 13.59
CA PRO A 409 -12.90 14.13 12.68
C PRO A 409 -12.57 13.72 11.25
N ILE A 410 -11.41 14.14 10.74
CA ILE A 410 -11.05 13.86 9.34
C ILE A 410 -10.83 12.37 9.11
N LYS A 411 -10.08 11.67 9.97
CA LYS A 411 -9.87 10.23 9.80
C LYS A 411 -11.15 9.42 9.96
N THR A 412 -12.02 9.77 10.90
CA THR A 412 -13.20 8.97 11.25
C THR A 412 -14.39 9.32 10.35
N VAL A 413 -14.80 10.60 10.32
CA VAL A 413 -16.00 11.03 9.57
C VAL A 413 -15.77 10.84 8.07
N TYR A 414 -14.60 11.23 7.56
CA TYR A 414 -14.29 11.07 6.14
C TYR A 414 -14.28 9.60 5.73
N THR A 415 -13.65 8.73 6.53
CA THR A 415 -13.60 7.29 6.23
C THR A 415 -14.98 6.65 6.25
N VAL A 416 -15.81 6.95 7.29
CA VAL A 416 -17.18 6.43 7.36
C VAL A 416 -18.01 6.93 6.18
N PHE A 417 -17.93 8.22 5.86
CA PHE A 417 -18.64 8.81 4.72
C PHE A 417 -18.22 8.13 3.41
N TRP A 418 -16.93 7.95 3.18
CA TRP A 418 -16.42 7.25 1.99
C TRP A 418 -16.91 5.80 1.93
N LEU A 419 -16.85 5.05 3.04
CA LEU A 419 -17.31 3.66 3.09
C LEU A 419 -18.79 3.56 2.76
N VAL A 420 -19.64 4.40 3.35
CA VAL A 420 -21.09 4.42 3.09
C VAL A 420 -21.34 4.76 1.61
N LEU A 421 -20.76 5.86 1.13
CA LEU A 421 -21.00 6.35 -0.22
C LEU A 421 -20.58 5.32 -1.29
N PHE A 422 -19.33 4.85 -1.20
CA PHE A 422 -18.78 3.99 -2.25
C PHE A 422 -19.24 2.55 -2.14
N LEU A 423 -19.38 1.97 -0.95
CA LEU A 423 -19.91 0.60 -0.84
C LEU A 423 -21.38 0.52 -1.27
N MET A 424 -22.20 1.55 -1.02
CA MET A 424 -23.55 1.62 -1.56
C MET A 424 -23.57 1.81 -3.09
N ALA A 425 -22.70 2.66 -3.63
CA ALA A 425 -22.58 2.85 -5.09
C ALA A 425 -22.10 1.56 -5.77
N PHE A 426 -21.13 0.86 -5.16
CA PHE A 426 -20.62 -0.41 -5.66
C PHE A 426 -21.69 -1.51 -5.64
N ASP A 427 -22.51 -1.56 -4.59
CA ASP A 427 -23.60 -2.55 -4.50
C ASP A 427 -24.65 -2.36 -5.59
N ARG A 428 -24.92 -1.12 -5.99
CA ARG A 428 -25.84 -0.80 -7.09
C ARG A 428 -25.25 -1.11 -8.46
N LEU A 429 -23.92 -0.99 -8.63
CA LEU A 429 -23.25 -1.12 -9.93
C LEU A 429 -22.72 -2.53 -10.21
N ALA A 430 -22.39 -3.29 -9.16
CA ALA A 430 -21.84 -4.64 -9.33
C ALA A 430 -22.89 -5.58 -9.93
N PRO A 431 -22.64 -6.17 -11.11
CA PRO A 431 -23.58 -7.08 -11.74
C PRO A 431 -23.76 -8.36 -10.93
N ALA A 432 -24.91 -9.02 -11.10
CA ALA A 432 -25.12 -10.34 -10.52
C ALA A 432 -24.10 -11.34 -11.08
N SER A 433 -23.65 -12.27 -10.24
CA SER A 433 -22.77 -13.34 -10.69
C SER A 433 -23.57 -14.50 -11.25
N ASN A 434 -23.12 -15.06 -12.38
CA ASN A 434 -23.67 -16.30 -12.92
C ASN A 434 -23.30 -17.55 -12.09
N ARG A 435 -22.41 -17.41 -11.12
CA ARG A 435 -21.96 -18.48 -10.22
C ARG A 435 -22.55 -18.30 -8.84
N PRO A 436 -22.77 -19.39 -8.08
CA PRO A 436 -23.33 -19.31 -6.75
C PRO A 436 -22.44 -18.46 -5.83
N ARG A 437 -23.06 -17.67 -4.97
CA ARG A 437 -22.39 -16.96 -3.90
C ARG A 437 -22.09 -17.91 -2.76
N PHE A 438 -20.97 -17.74 -2.13
CA PHE A 438 -20.71 -18.41 -0.87
C PHE A 438 -21.42 -17.64 0.26
N PHE A 439 -22.55 -18.13 0.70
CA PHE A 439 -23.37 -17.54 1.76
C PHE A 439 -22.56 -17.16 3.02
N LEU A 440 -21.58 -17.98 3.38
CA LEU A 440 -20.72 -17.74 4.54
C LEU A 440 -19.91 -16.44 4.40
N PHE A 441 -19.40 -16.14 3.21
CA PHE A 441 -18.63 -14.90 2.98
C PHE A 441 -19.50 -13.65 2.98
N ASP A 442 -20.71 -13.69 2.45
CA ASP A 442 -21.65 -12.57 2.49
C ASP A 442 -22.05 -12.26 3.95
N ARG A 443 -22.30 -13.28 4.76
CA ARG A 443 -22.61 -13.14 6.19
C ARG A 443 -21.42 -12.67 7.01
N PHE A 444 -20.23 -13.21 6.74
CA PHE A 444 -19.00 -12.75 7.34
C PHE A 444 -18.77 -11.25 7.08
N SER A 445 -18.90 -10.81 5.83
CA SER A 445 -18.71 -9.40 5.44
C SER A 445 -19.68 -8.47 6.21
N THR A 446 -20.97 -8.85 6.29
CA THR A 446 -21.98 -8.05 7.00
C THR A 446 -21.71 -8.01 8.51
N LEU A 447 -21.43 -9.15 9.12
CA LEU A 447 -21.11 -9.24 10.56
C LEU A 447 -19.86 -8.45 10.90
N TYR A 448 -18.81 -8.62 10.09
CA TYR A 448 -17.53 -7.90 10.25
C TYR A 448 -17.74 -6.38 10.23
N ILE A 449 -18.45 -5.86 9.23
CA ILE A 449 -18.73 -4.41 9.13
C ILE A 449 -19.55 -3.92 10.34
N THR A 450 -20.57 -4.68 10.74
CA THR A 450 -21.41 -4.31 11.88
C THR A 450 -20.62 -4.21 13.18
N VAL A 451 -19.72 -5.18 13.45
CA VAL A 451 -18.93 -5.21 14.68
C VAL A 451 -17.77 -4.19 14.63
N SER A 452 -17.34 -3.74 13.44
CA SER A 452 -16.32 -2.68 13.35
C SER A 452 -16.79 -1.34 13.95
N ILE A 453 -18.10 -1.06 13.91
CA ILE A 453 -18.65 0.20 14.43
C ILE A 453 -18.43 0.35 15.95
N PRO A 454 -18.90 -0.58 16.82
CA PRO A 454 -18.65 -0.49 18.25
C PRO A 454 -17.15 -0.55 18.58
N LEU A 455 -16.33 -1.27 17.80
CA LEU A 455 -14.88 -1.27 17.99
C LEU A 455 -14.26 0.12 17.77
N ILE A 456 -14.62 0.80 16.70
CA ILE A 456 -14.15 2.16 16.42
C ILE A 456 -14.57 3.12 17.54
N VAL A 457 -15.83 3.02 17.99
CA VAL A 457 -16.34 3.84 19.10
C VAL A 457 -15.57 3.57 20.39
N TYR A 458 -15.33 2.29 20.71
CA TYR A 458 -14.54 1.92 21.88
C TYR A 458 -13.11 2.47 21.81
N CYS A 459 -12.39 2.17 20.73
CA CYS A 459 -10.98 2.56 20.57
C CYS A 459 -10.77 4.08 20.50
N SER A 460 -11.75 4.80 19.94
CA SER A 460 -11.61 6.24 19.69
C SER A 460 -12.15 7.12 20.83
N LEU A 461 -13.16 6.66 21.57
CA LEU A 461 -13.87 7.47 22.55
C LEU A 461 -13.93 6.81 23.93
N VAL A 462 -14.47 5.59 24.02
CA VAL A 462 -14.81 4.95 25.31
C VAL A 462 -13.56 4.60 26.09
N HIS A 463 -12.50 4.12 25.44
CA HIS A 463 -11.27 3.73 26.15
C HIS A 463 -10.64 4.89 26.91
N GLY A 464 -10.53 6.07 26.27
CA GLY A 464 -9.97 7.27 26.90
C GLY A 464 -10.79 7.75 28.11
N ILE A 465 -12.11 7.61 28.06
CA ILE A 465 -13.01 7.96 29.16
C ILE A 465 -12.94 6.93 30.29
N ALA A 466 -12.94 5.64 29.96
CA ALA A 466 -13.02 4.56 30.96
C ALA A 466 -11.68 4.27 31.65
N PHE A 467 -10.56 4.35 30.95
CA PHE A 467 -9.23 3.93 31.40
C PHE A 467 -8.22 5.09 31.45
N GLY A 468 -8.53 6.24 30.89
CA GLY A 468 -7.60 7.37 30.79
C GLY A 468 -6.32 6.99 30.06
N LYS A 469 -5.16 7.11 30.75
CA LYS A 469 -3.85 6.71 30.22
C LYS A 469 -3.50 5.25 30.54
N SER A 470 -4.35 4.52 31.26
CA SER A 470 -4.10 3.11 31.55
C SER A 470 -4.37 2.25 30.32
N TYR A 471 -3.55 1.24 30.10
CA TYR A 471 -3.66 0.36 28.93
C TYR A 471 -3.67 1.08 27.59
N GLU A 472 -2.89 2.14 27.43
CA GLU A 472 -2.86 3.02 26.26
C GLU A 472 -2.67 2.30 24.91
N PHE A 473 -2.01 1.13 24.90
CA PHE A 473 -1.80 0.30 23.70
C PHE A 473 -2.92 -0.70 23.41
N LEU A 474 -3.91 -0.83 24.29
CA LEU A 474 -5.02 -1.78 24.10
C LEU A 474 -5.91 -1.42 22.89
N PRO A 475 -6.27 -0.16 22.64
CA PRO A 475 -6.98 0.24 21.43
C PRO A 475 -6.22 -0.08 20.15
N LEU A 476 -4.88 0.11 20.15
CA LEU A 476 -4.03 -0.23 19.02
C LEU A 476 -4.04 -1.73 18.74
N MET A 477 -3.87 -2.55 19.77
CA MET A 477 -3.89 -4.00 19.67
C MET A 477 -5.24 -4.51 19.12
N PHE A 478 -6.37 -3.97 19.61
CA PHE A 478 -7.70 -4.35 19.13
C PHE A 478 -7.93 -3.90 17.69
N THR A 479 -7.56 -2.68 17.34
CA THR A 479 -7.69 -2.16 15.97
C THR A 479 -6.90 -3.02 15.00
N SER A 480 -5.63 -3.31 15.30
CA SER A 480 -4.75 -4.09 14.43
C SER A 480 -5.23 -5.54 14.28
N SER A 481 -5.57 -6.21 15.40
CA SER A 481 -5.99 -7.62 15.37
C SER A 481 -7.37 -7.80 14.72
N TYR A 482 -8.33 -6.93 15.00
CA TYR A 482 -9.63 -6.97 14.36
C TYR A 482 -9.53 -6.67 12.86
N SER A 483 -8.76 -5.66 12.47
CA SER A 483 -8.51 -5.36 11.05
C SER A 483 -7.81 -6.53 10.35
N ALA A 484 -6.90 -7.25 11.03
CA ALA A 484 -6.27 -8.45 10.49
C ALA A 484 -7.28 -9.53 10.13
N VAL A 485 -8.30 -9.77 10.97
CA VAL A 485 -9.41 -10.70 10.67
C VAL A 485 -10.12 -10.30 9.38
N GLY A 486 -10.39 -9.00 9.17
CA GLY A 486 -11.03 -8.48 7.95
C GLY A 486 -10.16 -8.67 6.71
N VAL A 487 -8.86 -8.38 6.80
CA VAL A 487 -7.93 -8.53 5.67
C VAL A 487 -7.74 -10.00 5.32
N VAL A 488 -7.56 -10.88 6.31
CA VAL A 488 -7.45 -12.34 6.09
C VAL A 488 -8.73 -12.91 5.52
N GLY A 489 -9.90 -12.54 6.05
CA GLY A 489 -11.20 -12.97 5.51
C GLY A 489 -11.42 -12.51 4.06
N SER A 490 -11.03 -11.27 3.74
CA SER A 490 -11.04 -10.75 2.38
C SER A 490 -10.10 -11.55 1.45
N TRP A 491 -8.87 -11.83 1.91
CA TRP A 491 -7.91 -12.63 1.16
C TRP A 491 -8.45 -14.03 0.83
N VAL A 492 -9.00 -14.73 1.82
CA VAL A 492 -9.61 -16.06 1.62
C VAL A 492 -10.77 -15.96 0.62
N GLY A 493 -11.67 -14.98 0.80
CA GLY A 493 -12.79 -14.75 -0.09
C GLY A 493 -12.33 -14.45 -1.52
N PHE A 494 -11.32 -13.62 -1.69
CA PHE A 494 -10.78 -13.27 -3.00
C PHE A 494 -10.04 -14.44 -3.66
N MET A 495 -9.29 -15.25 -2.90
CA MET A 495 -8.68 -16.50 -3.40
C MET A 495 -9.75 -17.42 -3.99
N VAL A 496 -10.84 -17.67 -3.26
CA VAL A 496 -11.96 -18.51 -3.75
C VAL A 496 -12.55 -17.91 -5.02
N VAL A 497 -12.85 -16.62 -5.03
CA VAL A 497 -13.40 -15.94 -6.22
C VAL A 497 -12.43 -16.02 -7.39
N TYR A 498 -11.15 -15.76 -7.17
CA TYR A 498 -10.11 -15.82 -8.19
C TYR A 498 -10.02 -17.18 -8.86
N PHE A 499 -10.05 -18.29 -8.11
CA PHE A 499 -9.96 -19.64 -8.69
C PHE A 499 -11.27 -20.17 -9.25
N THR A 500 -12.40 -19.61 -8.89
CA THR A 500 -13.72 -20.03 -9.38
C THR A 500 -14.33 -19.11 -10.44
N SER A 501 -13.66 -18.03 -10.84
CA SER A 501 -14.13 -17.08 -11.85
C SER A 501 -13.88 -17.51 -13.31
#